data_44180c379adaed44b8b82e47cfec9fd2
#
_entry.id   44180c379adaed44b8b82e47cfec9fd2
#
_cell.length_a   1.000
_cell.length_b   1.000
_cell.length_c   1.000
_cell.angle_alpha   90.00
_cell.angle_beta   90.00
_cell.angle_gamma   90.00
#
_symmetry.space_group_name_H-M   'P 1'
#
loop_
_entity.id
_entity.type
_entity.pdbx_description
1 polymer ?
#
loop_
_entity_poly.entity_id
_entity_poly.type
_entity_poly.pdbx_seq_one_letter_code
_entity_poly.pdbx_strand_id
1 'polypeptide(L)'
;MTKEGAERVKAELGQRFKTKNLGEASLVLGIKIEQNRNAGTISISQHAYLEHVLEHFGMTDSNPAPTPIALGAALMREQAPATDVDRGFMANKPYREVLGSIMYAQITT
;
A
#
# COMPACT_ATOMS: atom_id res chain seq x y z
N MET A 1 -26.11 -7.12 -5.99
CA MET A 1 -26.26 -8.37 -5.19
C MET A 1 -27.13 -8.06 -3.99
N THR A 2 -28.22 -8.78 -3.79
CA THR A 2 -29.12 -8.56 -2.65
C THR A 2 -28.51 -9.14 -1.37
N LYS A 3 -28.93 -8.64 -0.19
CA LYS A 3 -28.47 -9.13 1.11
C LYS A 3 -28.73 -10.64 1.27
N GLU A 4 -29.88 -11.11 0.80
CA GLU A 4 -30.27 -12.53 0.81
C GLU A 4 -29.35 -13.40 -0.06
N GLY A 5 -28.93 -12.91 -1.23
CA GLY A 5 -28.00 -13.60 -2.10
C GLY A 5 -26.61 -13.78 -1.46
N ALA A 6 -26.14 -12.75 -0.73
CA ALA A 6 -24.88 -12.82 0.01
C ALA A 6 -24.93 -13.84 1.16
N GLU A 7 -26.03 -13.90 1.91
CA GLU A 7 -26.20 -14.87 3.00
C GLU A 7 -26.26 -16.30 2.49
N ARG A 8 -26.91 -16.55 1.35
CA ARG A 8 -26.94 -17.86 0.71
C ARG A 8 -25.55 -18.34 0.32
N VAL A 9 -24.75 -17.48 -0.33
CA VAL A 9 -23.37 -17.82 -0.71
C VAL A 9 -22.50 -18.10 0.52
N LYS A 10 -22.63 -17.30 1.60
CA LYS A 10 -21.94 -17.57 2.86
C LYS A 10 -22.29 -18.92 3.46
N ALA A 11 -23.57 -19.29 3.44
CA ALA A 11 -24.03 -20.59 3.95
C ALA A 11 -23.45 -21.75 3.13
N GLU A 12 -23.47 -21.65 1.80
CA GLU A 12 -22.89 -22.67 0.91
C GLU A 12 -21.37 -22.83 1.12
N LEU A 13 -20.64 -21.71 1.27
CA LEU A 13 -19.21 -21.74 1.58
C LEU A 13 -18.93 -22.36 2.94
N GLY A 14 -19.75 -22.05 3.95
CA GLY A 14 -19.62 -22.60 5.31
C GLY A 14 -19.83 -24.11 5.40
N GLN A 15 -20.60 -24.70 4.46
CA GLN A 15 -20.77 -26.15 4.36
C GLN A 15 -19.54 -26.87 3.80
N ARG A 16 -18.78 -26.21 2.91
CA ARG A 16 -17.62 -26.80 2.23
C ARG A 16 -16.29 -26.48 2.89
N PHE A 17 -16.20 -25.34 3.55
CA PHE A 17 -14.96 -24.82 4.12
C PHE A 17 -15.22 -24.35 5.56
N LYS A 18 -14.22 -24.53 6.42
CA LYS A 18 -14.26 -23.94 7.78
C LYS A 18 -14.09 -22.42 7.66
N THR A 19 -15.20 -21.70 7.66
CA THR A 19 -15.25 -20.25 7.49
C THR A 19 -15.67 -19.54 8.78
N LYS A 20 -15.19 -18.31 8.98
CA LYS A 20 -15.64 -17.40 10.03
C LYS A 20 -16.22 -16.16 9.40
N ASN A 21 -17.45 -15.80 9.75
CA ASN A 21 -18.02 -14.53 9.30
C ASN A 21 -17.46 -13.39 10.16
N LEU A 22 -16.72 -12.47 9.54
CA LEU A 22 -16.12 -11.30 10.20
C LEU A 22 -16.99 -10.03 10.10
N GLY A 23 -18.19 -10.14 9.53
CA GLY A 23 -19.07 -9.01 9.34
C GLY A 23 -18.79 -8.23 8.04
N GLU A 24 -19.02 -6.93 8.09
CA GLU A 24 -18.73 -6.04 6.95
C GLU A 24 -17.21 -5.79 6.83
N ALA A 25 -16.71 -5.81 5.59
CA ALA A 25 -15.30 -5.54 5.33
C ALA A 25 -14.98 -4.08 5.64
N SER A 26 -14.11 -3.83 6.61
CA SER A 26 -13.63 -2.49 6.99
C SER A 26 -12.15 -2.30 6.69
N LEU A 27 -11.37 -3.38 6.73
CA LEU A 27 -9.94 -3.38 6.40
C LEU A 27 -9.60 -4.68 5.68
N VAL A 28 -9.07 -4.59 4.46
CA VAL A 28 -8.64 -5.74 3.66
C VAL A 28 -7.33 -5.40 2.98
N LEU A 29 -6.29 -6.20 3.20
CA LEU A 29 -4.96 -6.00 2.58
C LEU A 29 -4.38 -4.58 2.79
N GLY A 30 -4.55 -3.98 3.96
CA GLY A 30 -4.09 -2.62 4.24
C GLY A 30 -4.97 -1.51 3.65
N ILE A 31 -6.06 -1.86 2.97
CA ILE A 31 -7.02 -0.91 2.39
C ILE A 31 -8.20 -0.76 3.35
N LYS A 32 -8.45 0.47 3.79
CA LYS A 32 -9.63 0.83 4.58
C LYS A 32 -10.82 0.97 3.65
N ILE A 33 -11.92 0.31 3.99
CA ILE A 33 -13.18 0.35 3.24
C ILE A 33 -14.25 0.99 4.12
N GLU A 34 -14.83 2.06 3.66
CA GLU A 34 -15.95 2.75 4.31
C GLU A 34 -17.15 2.73 3.37
N GLN A 35 -18.25 2.14 3.81
CA GLN A 35 -19.48 2.06 3.05
C GLN A 35 -20.58 2.89 3.71
N ASN A 36 -21.11 3.87 2.99
CA ASN A 36 -22.33 4.59 3.38
C ASN A 36 -23.50 4.08 2.53
N ARG A 37 -24.30 3.16 3.09
CA ARG A 37 -25.43 2.56 2.39
C ARG A 37 -26.57 3.55 2.11
N ASN A 38 -26.73 4.56 2.98
CA ASN A 38 -27.77 5.56 2.82
C ASN A 38 -27.48 6.51 1.66
N ALA A 39 -26.19 6.88 1.51
CA ALA A 39 -25.73 7.71 0.40
C ALA A 39 -25.37 6.90 -0.86
N GLY A 40 -25.34 5.55 -0.77
CA GLY A 40 -24.93 4.68 -1.88
C GLY A 40 -23.44 4.80 -2.25
N THR A 41 -22.59 5.23 -1.32
CA THR A 41 -21.15 5.46 -1.58
C THR A 41 -20.26 4.44 -0.91
N ILE A 42 -19.15 4.10 -1.57
CA ILE A 42 -18.04 3.32 -1.01
C ILE A 42 -16.79 4.17 -1.16
N SER A 43 -16.06 4.35 -0.07
CA SER A 43 -14.74 4.97 -0.03
C SER A 43 -13.68 3.93 0.30
N ILE A 44 -12.58 3.95 -0.43
CA ILE A 44 -11.39 3.14 -0.15
C ILE A 44 -10.20 4.05 0.12
N SER A 45 -9.36 3.70 1.09
CA SER A 45 -8.22 4.52 1.48
C SER A 45 -7.06 3.65 1.94
N GLN A 46 -5.84 4.01 1.55
CA GLN A 46 -4.59 3.39 2.00
C GLN A 46 -3.80 4.29 2.96
N HIS A 47 -4.44 5.31 3.54
CA HIS A 47 -3.78 6.29 4.39
C HIS A 47 -2.94 5.63 5.49
N ALA A 48 -3.53 4.72 6.26
CA ALA A 48 -2.82 4.01 7.32
C ALA A 48 -1.65 3.14 6.80
N TYR A 49 -1.76 2.57 5.60
CA TYR A 49 -0.66 1.85 4.98
C TYR A 49 0.50 2.79 4.62
N LEU A 50 0.20 3.94 4.03
CA LEU A 50 1.22 4.92 3.66
C LEU A 50 1.91 5.54 4.88
N GLU A 51 1.16 5.82 5.95
CA GLU A 51 1.74 6.26 7.22
C GLU A 51 2.71 5.22 7.79
N HIS A 52 2.31 3.94 7.79
CA HIS A 52 3.19 2.86 8.23
C HIS A 52 4.45 2.73 7.36
N VAL A 53 4.35 2.90 6.05
CA VAL A 53 5.51 2.92 5.14
C VAL A 53 6.45 4.08 5.49
N LEU A 54 5.93 5.29 5.69
CA LEU A 54 6.73 6.44 6.07
C LEU A 54 7.44 6.22 7.42
N GLU A 55 6.74 5.68 8.40
CA GLU A 55 7.30 5.34 9.71
C GLU A 55 8.41 4.28 9.58
N HIS A 56 8.16 3.21 8.85
CA HIS A 56 9.10 2.10 8.63
C HIS A 56 10.43 2.57 8.03
N PHE A 57 10.38 3.52 7.10
CA PHE A 57 11.58 4.08 6.46
C PHE A 57 12.12 5.35 7.14
N GLY A 58 11.58 5.74 8.32
CA GLY A 58 12.03 6.91 9.07
C GLY A 58 11.77 8.23 8.34
N MET A 59 10.71 8.30 7.55
CA MET A 59 10.35 9.46 6.72
C MET A 59 9.11 10.22 7.23
N THR A 60 8.68 9.97 8.45
CA THR A 60 7.49 10.60 9.05
C THR A 60 7.58 12.13 9.06
N ASP A 61 8.78 12.66 9.36
CA ASP A 61 9.03 14.10 9.43
C ASP A 61 9.61 14.67 8.12
N SER A 62 9.53 13.92 7.02
CA SER A 62 10.06 14.35 5.73
C SER A 62 9.17 15.44 5.12
N ASN A 63 9.81 16.45 4.51
CA ASN A 63 9.09 17.45 3.75
C ASN A 63 8.59 16.87 2.41
N PRO A 64 7.32 17.09 2.06
CA PRO A 64 6.81 16.65 0.77
C PRO A 64 7.49 17.38 -0.38
N ALA A 65 7.88 16.64 -1.40
CA ALA A 65 8.41 17.21 -2.64
C ALA A 65 7.31 17.23 -3.72
N PRO A 66 7.13 18.33 -4.45
CA PRO A 66 6.09 18.44 -5.47
C PRO A 66 6.34 17.56 -6.69
N THR A 67 7.60 17.16 -6.92
CA THR A 67 8.00 16.29 -8.02
C THR A 67 8.91 15.17 -7.54
N PRO A 68 8.79 13.95 -8.10
CA PRO A 68 9.64 12.82 -7.71
C PRO A 68 11.13 13.03 -7.98
N ILE A 69 11.47 13.85 -8.97
CA ILE A 69 12.83 14.15 -9.39
C ILE A 69 12.96 15.66 -9.55
N ALA A 70 14.07 16.23 -9.08
CA ALA A 70 14.35 17.65 -9.27
C ALA A 70 14.44 18.00 -10.77
N LEU A 71 13.94 19.17 -11.14
CA LEU A 71 13.97 19.65 -12.51
C LEU A 71 15.44 19.72 -13.00
N GLY A 72 15.74 19.10 -14.15
CA GLY A 72 17.08 19.04 -14.71
C GLY A 72 18.00 17.96 -14.14
N ALA A 73 17.54 17.13 -13.22
CA ALA A 73 18.31 15.98 -12.74
C ALA A 73 18.44 14.94 -13.86
N ALA A 74 19.63 14.77 -14.38
CA ALA A 74 19.97 13.70 -15.31
C ALA A 74 20.58 12.53 -14.52
N LEU A 75 19.87 11.41 -14.40
CA LEU A 75 20.41 10.21 -13.81
C LEU A 75 21.15 9.42 -14.89
N MET A 76 22.47 9.27 -14.72
CA MET A 76 23.35 8.63 -15.69
C MET A 76 24.05 7.43 -15.05
N ARG A 77 24.46 6.49 -15.90
CA ARG A 77 25.18 5.27 -15.47
C ARG A 77 26.53 5.61 -14.82
N GLU A 78 27.14 6.70 -15.21
CA GLU A 78 28.42 7.21 -14.68
C GLU A 78 28.32 7.67 -13.23
N GLN A 79 27.12 7.95 -12.74
CA GLN A 79 26.84 8.28 -11.33
C GLN A 79 26.69 7.03 -10.43
N ALA A 80 26.83 5.83 -11.01
CA ALA A 80 26.78 4.60 -10.23
C ALA A 80 27.98 4.53 -9.24
N PRO A 81 27.79 3.91 -8.04
CA PRO A 81 28.83 3.78 -7.05
C PRO A 81 30.10 3.14 -7.63
N ALA A 82 31.18 3.91 -7.76
CA ALA A 82 32.44 3.47 -8.36
C ALA A 82 33.42 2.98 -7.30
N THR A 83 33.42 3.59 -6.12
CA THR A 83 34.33 3.25 -5.02
C THR A 83 33.72 2.27 -4.03
N ASP A 84 34.55 1.60 -3.23
CA ASP A 84 34.08 0.72 -2.17
C ASP A 84 33.37 1.50 -1.05
N VAL A 85 33.74 2.75 -0.84
CA VAL A 85 33.07 3.66 0.09
C VAL A 85 31.64 3.94 -0.37
N ASP A 86 31.46 4.26 -1.65
CA ASP A 86 30.13 4.52 -2.24
C ASP A 86 29.24 3.28 -2.21
N ARG A 87 29.83 2.11 -2.50
CA ARG A 87 29.14 0.81 -2.40
C ARG A 87 28.72 0.50 -0.97
N GLY A 88 29.60 0.77 -0.01
CA GLY A 88 29.31 0.61 1.42
C GLY A 88 28.18 1.52 1.89
N PHE A 89 28.15 2.78 1.43
CA PHE A 89 27.06 3.73 1.70
C PHE A 89 25.72 3.23 1.16
N MET A 90 25.72 2.68 -0.06
CA MET A 90 24.50 2.18 -0.72
C MET A 90 24.05 0.81 -0.20
N ALA A 91 24.95 -0.02 0.33
CA ALA A 91 24.64 -1.38 0.77
C ALA A 91 23.53 -1.45 1.83
N ASN A 92 23.44 -0.42 2.70
CA ASN A 92 22.47 -0.34 3.78
C ASN A 92 21.19 0.44 3.41
N LYS A 93 21.03 0.82 2.13
CA LYS A 93 19.81 1.54 1.70
C LYS A 93 18.76 0.54 1.22
N PRO A 94 17.57 0.48 1.84
CA PRO A 94 16.52 -0.48 1.52
C PRO A 94 15.75 -0.10 0.24
N TYR A 95 16.47 0.23 -0.85
CA TYR A 95 15.88 0.77 -2.08
C TYR A 95 14.79 -0.14 -2.66
N ARG A 96 15.05 -1.44 -2.73
CA ARG A 96 14.08 -2.41 -3.29
C ARG A 96 12.82 -2.51 -2.46
N GLU A 97 12.96 -2.42 -1.15
CA GLU A 97 11.85 -2.49 -0.20
C GLU A 97 10.97 -1.24 -0.29
N VAL A 98 11.58 -0.05 -0.33
CA VAL A 98 10.87 1.22 -0.57
C VAL A 98 10.11 1.16 -1.90
N LEU A 99 10.79 0.75 -2.97
CA LEU A 99 10.18 0.65 -4.30
C LEU A 99 9.00 -0.33 -4.31
N GLY A 100 9.15 -1.49 -3.68
CA GLY A 100 8.08 -2.48 -3.55
C GLY A 100 6.87 -1.94 -2.79
N SER A 101 7.08 -1.21 -1.71
CA SER A 101 6.02 -0.58 -0.92
C SER A 101 5.25 0.47 -1.72
N ILE A 102 5.95 1.31 -2.50
CA ILE A 102 5.33 2.31 -3.37
C ILE A 102 4.55 1.64 -4.51
N MET A 103 5.12 0.60 -5.13
CA MET A 103 4.43 -0.16 -6.18
C MET A 103 3.16 -0.83 -5.66
N TYR A 104 3.18 -1.37 -4.44
CA TYR A 104 1.98 -1.92 -3.81
C TYR A 104 0.90 -0.85 -3.62
N ALA A 105 1.25 0.32 -3.12
CA ALA A 105 0.33 1.45 -2.99
C ALA A 105 -0.29 1.85 -4.33
N GLN A 106 0.51 1.91 -5.39
CA GLN A 106 0.07 2.29 -6.74
C GLN A 106 -0.92 1.30 -7.36
N ILE A 107 -0.75 -0.01 -7.12
CA ILE A 107 -1.62 -1.04 -7.71
C ILE A 107 -3.01 -1.02 -7.07
N THR A 108 -3.12 -0.60 -5.83
CA THR A 108 -4.35 -0.67 -5.04
C THR A 108 -5.14 0.63 -4.99
N THR A 109 -4.61 1.72 -5.48
CA THR A 109 -5.27 3.03 -5.64
C THR A 109 -5.31 3.46 -7.09
#